data_c1d869f96802a588a1a46266f2561a0b
#
_entry.id   c1d869f96802a588a1a46266f2561a0b
#
_cell.length_a   1.000
_cell.length_b   1.000
_cell.length_c   1.000
_cell.angle_alpha   90.00
_cell.angle_beta   90.00
_cell.angle_gamma   90.00
#
_symmetry.space_group_name_H-M   'P 1'
#
loop_
_entity.id
_entity.type
_entity.pdbx_description
1 polymer ?
#
loop_
_entity_poly.entity_id
_entity_poly.type
_entity_poly.pdbx_seq_one_letter_code
_entity_poly.pdbx_strand_id
1 'polypeptide(L)'
;MKLLQLPPTRAIFCALALAALPALSQETRYCPSFLGVKGAPEPTHRGELTFSPYTYHWSQNPQHKQVVLLAIDEQLPGNRLCGVSFFSNSFGQPSIYAYVGQQFNNLMGRPQLFAKVTAGIMYGYVAPYENKVPLNYHGINPAVIPSVGYKLSPHDSVQVKFLGTAALMFSYGRQF
;
A
#
# COMPACT_ATOMS: atom_id res chain seq x y z
N MET A 1 28.66 10.36 -70.44
CA MET A 1 27.67 10.32 -69.33
C MET A 1 27.72 8.95 -68.69
N LYS A 2 28.46 8.78 -67.58
CA LYS A 2 28.57 7.53 -66.83
C LYS A 2 27.56 7.55 -65.70
N LEU A 3 26.57 6.63 -65.78
CA LEU A 3 25.62 6.38 -64.70
C LEU A 3 26.34 5.67 -63.57
N LEU A 4 26.33 6.31 -62.38
CA LEU A 4 26.81 5.74 -61.16
C LEU A 4 25.76 4.75 -60.63
N GLN A 5 26.05 3.45 -60.65
CA GLN A 5 25.24 2.43 -59.98
C GLN A 5 25.56 2.42 -58.49
N LEU A 6 24.58 2.73 -57.65
CA LEU A 6 24.65 2.55 -56.19
C LEU A 6 24.43 1.10 -55.82
N PRO A 7 25.20 0.52 -54.89
CA PRO A 7 25.02 -0.87 -54.46
C PRO A 7 23.77 -1.00 -53.54
N PRO A 8 23.11 -2.18 -53.55
CA PRO A 8 21.92 -2.40 -52.74
C PRO A 8 22.30 -2.49 -51.28
N THR A 9 21.66 -1.60 -50.49
CA THR A 9 21.73 -1.59 -49.04
C THR A 9 21.17 -2.90 -48.48
N ARG A 10 22.05 -3.76 -47.96
CA ARG A 10 21.66 -4.94 -47.18
C ARG A 10 21.04 -4.46 -45.86
N ALA A 11 19.72 -4.58 -45.76
CA ALA A 11 19.00 -4.44 -44.52
C ALA A 11 19.43 -5.57 -43.58
N ILE A 12 20.23 -5.24 -42.59
CA ILE A 12 20.59 -6.12 -41.46
C ILE A 12 19.37 -6.14 -40.56
N PHE A 13 18.54 -7.17 -40.68
CA PHE A 13 17.54 -7.50 -39.67
C PHE A 13 18.29 -7.97 -38.43
N CYS A 14 18.49 -7.05 -37.46
CA CYS A 14 18.82 -7.42 -36.09
C CYS A 14 17.58 -8.09 -35.48
N ALA A 15 17.49 -9.41 -35.60
CA ALA A 15 16.58 -10.20 -34.79
C ALA A 15 17.06 -10.10 -33.35
N LEU A 16 16.48 -9.19 -32.56
CA LEU A 16 16.54 -9.24 -31.11
C LEU A 16 15.84 -10.54 -30.68
N ALA A 17 16.62 -11.58 -30.48
CA ALA A 17 16.24 -12.71 -29.68
C ALA A 17 16.04 -12.17 -28.24
N LEU A 18 14.79 -11.82 -27.87
CA LEU A 18 14.40 -11.75 -26.49
C LEU A 18 14.56 -13.18 -25.94
N ALA A 19 15.74 -13.45 -25.42
CA ALA A 19 15.95 -14.58 -24.53
C ALA A 19 14.99 -14.35 -23.37
N ALA A 20 13.90 -15.12 -23.32
CA ALA A 20 13.09 -15.27 -22.14
C ALA A 20 14.01 -15.82 -21.06
N LEU A 21 14.60 -14.93 -20.27
CA LEU A 21 15.21 -15.27 -19.00
C LEU A 21 14.10 -15.95 -18.22
N PRO A 22 14.28 -17.21 -17.76
CA PRO A 22 13.39 -17.76 -16.77
C PRO A 22 13.48 -16.75 -15.62
N ALA A 23 12.39 -16.03 -15.37
CA ALA A 23 12.24 -15.27 -14.17
C ALA A 23 12.28 -16.31 -13.05
N LEU A 24 13.47 -16.50 -12.49
CA LEU A 24 13.62 -16.93 -11.12
C LEU A 24 12.96 -15.81 -10.32
N SER A 25 11.63 -15.85 -10.22
CA SER A 25 10.90 -15.11 -9.23
C SER A 25 11.26 -15.74 -7.89
N GLN A 26 12.48 -15.47 -7.44
CA GLN A 26 12.73 -15.47 -6.02
C GLN A 26 11.78 -14.39 -5.51
N GLU A 27 10.64 -14.85 -5.02
CA GLU A 27 9.65 -14.01 -4.38
C GLU A 27 10.32 -13.37 -3.17
N THR A 28 10.91 -12.20 -3.41
CA THR A 28 11.61 -11.43 -2.38
C THR A 28 10.56 -10.91 -1.42
N ARG A 29 10.38 -11.63 -0.31
CA ARG A 29 9.59 -11.15 0.82
C ARG A 29 10.33 -9.99 1.46
N TYR A 30 9.66 -8.85 1.59
CA TYR A 30 10.17 -7.72 2.36
C TYR A 30 9.66 -7.74 3.81
N CYS A 31 8.59 -8.51 4.10
CA CYS A 31 8.14 -8.76 5.45
C CYS A 31 8.97 -9.88 6.11
N PRO A 32 9.43 -9.69 7.35
CA PRO A 32 10.09 -10.75 8.11
C PRO A 32 9.18 -11.98 8.26
N SER A 33 9.67 -13.17 7.93
CA SER A 33 8.89 -14.42 7.95
C SER A 33 8.33 -14.79 9.32
N PHE A 34 8.98 -14.33 10.41
CA PHE A 34 8.51 -14.58 11.77
C PHE A 34 7.19 -13.86 12.11
N LEU A 35 6.80 -12.86 11.30
CA LEU A 35 5.51 -12.18 11.46
C LEU A 35 4.34 -13.06 11.00
N GLY A 36 4.57 -14.01 10.11
CA GLY A 36 3.54 -14.98 9.69
C GLY A 36 3.24 -16.02 10.77
N VAL A 37 2.10 -16.68 10.65
CA VAL A 37 1.74 -17.79 11.54
C VAL A 37 2.31 -19.10 10.98
N LYS A 38 3.24 -19.71 11.71
CA LYS A 38 3.88 -20.95 11.29
C LYS A 38 2.83 -22.07 11.09
N GLY A 39 2.86 -22.72 9.92
CA GLY A 39 1.93 -23.79 9.57
C GLY A 39 0.54 -23.33 9.10
N ALA A 40 0.27 -22.02 9.07
CA ALA A 40 -0.94 -21.50 8.44
C ALA A 40 -0.82 -21.52 6.91
N PRO A 41 -1.95 -21.61 6.18
CA PRO A 41 -1.96 -21.56 4.72
C PRO A 41 -1.32 -20.26 4.18
N GLU A 42 -0.63 -20.40 3.06
CA GLU A 42 -0.12 -19.23 2.33
C GLU A 42 -1.29 -18.39 1.80
N PRO A 43 -1.16 -17.07 1.76
CA PRO A 43 -2.18 -16.20 1.21
C PRO A 43 -2.33 -16.42 -0.31
N THR A 44 -3.54 -16.29 -0.84
CA THR A 44 -3.83 -16.41 -2.27
C THR A 44 -3.15 -15.30 -3.07
N HIS A 45 -3.08 -14.10 -2.50
CA HIS A 45 -2.41 -12.92 -3.06
C HIS A 45 -1.40 -12.42 -2.03
N ARG A 46 -0.19 -12.14 -2.48
CA ARG A 46 0.90 -11.75 -1.58
C ARG A 46 1.03 -10.25 -1.40
N GLY A 47 0.66 -9.49 -2.39
CA GLY A 47 0.74 -8.04 -2.34
C GLY A 47 -0.63 -7.38 -2.35
N GLU A 48 -0.75 -6.21 -1.71
CA GLU A 48 -1.88 -5.31 -1.84
C GLU A 48 -1.38 -3.90 -2.02
N LEU A 49 -1.78 -3.25 -3.12
CA LEU A 49 -1.59 -1.83 -3.33
C LEU A 49 -2.87 -1.11 -2.91
N THR A 50 -2.74 -0.15 -2.00
CA THR A 50 -3.88 0.64 -1.51
C THR A 50 -3.70 2.10 -1.88
N PHE A 51 -4.74 2.70 -2.46
CA PHE A 51 -4.83 4.11 -2.77
C PHE A 51 -6.01 4.74 -2.02
N SER A 52 -5.77 5.89 -1.37
CA SER A 52 -6.82 6.67 -0.73
C SER A 52 -6.83 8.09 -1.31
N PRO A 53 -7.87 8.44 -2.09
CA PRO A 53 -8.02 9.79 -2.63
C PRO A 53 -8.69 10.75 -1.65
N TYR A 54 -9.35 10.25 -0.62
CA TYR A 54 -10.24 11.08 0.20
C TYR A 54 -10.21 10.71 1.68
N THR A 55 -10.16 11.76 2.51
CA THR A 55 -10.25 11.67 3.97
C THR A 55 -11.27 12.68 4.48
N TYR A 56 -12.25 12.20 5.22
CA TYR A 56 -13.26 13.01 5.88
C TYR A 56 -12.83 13.31 7.32
N HIS A 57 -12.68 14.58 7.68
CA HIS A 57 -12.37 15.01 9.04
C HIS A 57 -13.64 15.42 9.77
N TRP A 58 -13.80 14.98 11.02
CA TRP A 58 -14.94 15.36 11.84
C TRP A 58 -14.93 16.84 12.23
N SER A 59 -13.76 17.41 12.47
CA SER A 59 -13.59 18.82 12.78
C SER A 59 -13.31 19.63 11.53
N GLN A 60 -14.05 20.71 11.34
CA GLN A 60 -13.77 21.68 10.28
C GLN A 60 -12.68 22.64 10.74
N ASN A 61 -11.43 22.28 10.56
CA ASN A 61 -10.29 23.15 10.81
C ASN A 61 -9.83 23.74 9.47
N PRO A 62 -9.75 25.08 9.30
CA PRO A 62 -9.26 25.71 8.07
C PRO A 62 -7.83 25.31 7.66
N GLN A 63 -7.03 24.80 8.61
CA GLN A 63 -5.68 24.30 8.35
C GLN A 63 -5.67 22.89 7.77
N HIS A 64 -6.79 22.14 7.82
CA HIS A 64 -6.84 20.80 7.29
C HIS A 64 -6.77 20.81 5.77
N LYS A 65 -5.86 19.99 5.26
CA LYS A 65 -5.70 19.70 3.84
C LYS A 65 -6.19 18.30 3.51
N GLN A 66 -6.47 18.05 2.25
CA GLN A 66 -6.81 16.73 1.79
C GLN A 66 -5.64 15.77 2.00
N VAL A 67 -5.92 14.64 2.66
CA VAL A 67 -4.96 13.56 2.83
C VAL A 67 -5.11 12.59 1.68
N VAL A 68 -4.02 12.39 0.93
CA VAL A 68 -3.92 11.37 -0.11
C VAL A 68 -2.88 10.35 0.32
N LEU A 69 -3.19 9.06 0.19
CA LEU A 69 -2.32 7.97 0.65
C LEU A 69 -2.10 6.94 -0.44
N LEU A 70 -0.87 6.46 -0.53
CA LEU A 70 -0.47 5.26 -1.26
C LEU A 70 0.20 4.30 -0.29
N ALA A 71 -0.23 3.03 -0.28
CA ALA A 71 0.37 2.00 0.57
C ALA A 71 0.62 0.72 -0.20
N ILE A 72 1.63 -0.01 0.23
CA ILE A 72 1.90 -1.36 -0.22
C ILE A 72 2.02 -2.29 0.99
N ASP A 73 1.26 -3.39 0.96
CA ASP A 73 1.25 -4.43 1.99
C ASP A 73 1.76 -5.74 1.40
N GLU A 74 2.52 -6.50 2.17
CA GLU A 74 2.75 -7.92 1.93
C GLU A 74 1.86 -8.73 2.87
N GLN A 75 1.11 -9.67 2.29
CA GLN A 75 0.27 -10.62 3.01
C GLN A 75 1.10 -11.83 3.46
N LEU A 76 0.93 -12.24 4.69
CA LEU A 76 1.64 -13.34 5.33
C LEU A 76 0.68 -14.45 5.78
N PRO A 77 1.19 -15.68 5.99
CA PRO A 77 0.39 -16.77 6.52
C PRO A 77 -0.35 -16.39 7.81
N GLY A 78 -1.60 -16.83 7.93
CA GLY A 78 -2.46 -16.52 9.06
C GLY A 78 -3.15 -15.16 8.98
N ASN A 79 -3.30 -14.61 7.76
CA ASN A 79 -3.89 -13.31 7.49
C ASN A 79 -3.14 -12.14 8.18
N ARG A 80 -1.86 -12.32 8.46
CA ARG A 80 -0.99 -11.26 8.93
C ARG A 80 -0.44 -10.47 7.76
N LEU A 81 0.03 -9.29 8.03
CA LEU A 81 0.62 -8.42 7.00
C LEU A 81 1.70 -7.52 7.60
N CYS A 82 2.59 -7.05 6.78
CA CYS A 82 3.36 -5.84 7.03
C CYS A 82 3.30 -4.93 5.81
N GLY A 83 3.54 -3.65 6.02
CA GLY A 83 3.47 -2.70 4.92
C GLY A 83 4.03 -1.34 5.26
N VAL A 84 4.02 -0.51 4.24
CA VAL A 84 4.41 0.88 4.34
C VAL A 84 3.42 1.75 3.57
N SER A 85 3.09 2.91 4.10
CA SER A 85 2.31 3.91 3.39
C SER A 85 3.02 5.26 3.36
N PHE A 86 2.83 5.95 2.25
CA PHE A 86 3.26 7.32 2.03
C PHE A 86 2.01 8.19 1.85
N PHE A 87 1.95 9.31 2.52
CA PHE A 87 0.78 10.18 2.46
C PHE A 87 1.14 11.63 2.80
N SER A 88 0.28 12.57 2.38
CA SER A 88 0.29 13.90 2.95
C SER A 88 -0.60 13.90 4.19
N ASN A 89 -0.09 14.33 5.34
CA ASN A 89 -0.91 14.40 6.54
C ASN A 89 -1.96 15.54 6.47
N SER A 90 -2.82 15.63 7.49
CA SER A 90 -3.90 16.63 7.53
C SER A 90 -3.43 18.09 7.49
N PHE A 91 -2.14 18.35 7.62
CA PHE A 91 -1.53 19.68 7.51
C PHE A 91 -0.68 19.85 6.25
N GLY A 92 -0.71 18.84 5.35
CA GLY A 92 0.00 18.84 4.08
C GLY A 92 1.48 18.51 4.16
N GLN A 93 1.95 17.97 5.29
CA GLN A 93 3.33 17.51 5.41
C GLN A 93 3.48 16.09 4.87
N PRO A 94 4.56 15.78 4.14
CA PRO A 94 4.84 14.42 3.71
C PRO A 94 5.07 13.52 4.92
N SER A 95 4.45 12.35 4.91
CA SER A 95 4.43 11.43 6.02
C SER A 95 4.58 9.99 5.55
N ILE A 96 5.13 9.16 6.42
CA ILE A 96 5.30 7.73 6.21
C ILE A 96 4.79 6.95 7.42
N TYR A 97 4.18 5.80 7.19
CA TYR A 97 3.77 4.88 8.23
C TYR A 97 4.20 3.47 7.89
N ALA A 98 5.09 2.89 8.70
CA ALA A 98 5.53 1.51 8.60
C ALA A 98 4.82 0.68 9.68
N TYR A 99 4.23 -0.46 9.29
CA TYR A 99 3.32 -1.18 10.16
C TYR A 99 3.35 -2.70 9.94
N VAL A 100 2.86 -3.39 10.94
CA VAL A 100 2.40 -4.78 10.88
C VAL A 100 0.90 -4.81 11.14
N GLY A 101 0.23 -5.89 10.76
CA GLY A 101 -1.22 -5.97 10.96
C GLY A 101 -1.79 -7.37 10.90
N GLN A 102 -3.08 -7.41 11.18
CA GLN A 102 -3.90 -8.62 11.12
C GLN A 102 -5.19 -8.30 10.34
N GLN A 103 -5.53 -9.18 9.41
CA GLN A 103 -6.82 -9.14 8.71
C GLN A 103 -7.74 -10.22 9.27
N PHE A 104 -9.00 -9.89 9.44
CA PHE A 104 -10.08 -10.74 9.91
C PHE A 104 -11.08 -10.87 8.77
N ASN A 105 -11.11 -12.02 8.11
CA ASN A 105 -12.01 -12.29 6.99
C ASN A 105 -13.36 -12.84 7.49
N ASN A 106 -14.36 -12.86 6.59
CA ASN A 106 -15.70 -13.41 6.87
C ASN A 106 -16.38 -12.73 8.07
N LEU A 107 -16.29 -11.42 8.13
CA LEU A 107 -16.89 -10.64 9.21
C LEU A 107 -18.43 -10.80 9.17
N MET A 108 -19.03 -11.06 10.33
CA MET A 108 -20.48 -11.32 10.46
C MET A 108 -21.00 -12.44 9.54
N GLY A 109 -20.18 -13.46 9.22
CA GLY A 109 -20.53 -14.54 8.32
C GLY A 109 -20.61 -14.17 6.83
N ARG A 110 -20.11 -12.99 6.46
CA ARG A 110 -20.11 -12.51 5.07
C ARG A 110 -18.69 -12.58 4.48
N PRO A 111 -18.43 -13.45 3.48
CA PRO A 111 -17.10 -13.63 2.90
C PRO A 111 -16.50 -12.36 2.29
N GLN A 112 -17.35 -11.44 1.85
CA GLN A 112 -16.92 -10.16 1.26
C GLN A 112 -16.46 -9.15 2.31
N LEU A 113 -16.98 -9.26 3.55
CA LEU A 113 -16.63 -8.32 4.62
C LEU A 113 -15.35 -8.76 5.33
N PHE A 114 -14.47 -7.81 5.58
CA PHE A 114 -13.29 -8.02 6.40
C PHE A 114 -13.00 -6.80 7.28
N ALA A 115 -12.31 -7.05 8.38
CA ALA A 115 -11.68 -6.00 9.18
C ALA A 115 -10.17 -6.15 9.08
N LYS A 116 -9.43 -5.05 9.19
CA LYS A 116 -7.97 -5.04 9.23
C LYS A 116 -7.55 -4.10 10.37
N VAL A 117 -6.59 -4.52 11.16
CA VAL A 117 -5.98 -3.67 12.19
C VAL A 117 -4.49 -3.63 11.91
N THR A 118 -3.94 -2.43 11.78
CA THR A 118 -2.50 -2.21 11.64
C THR A 118 -1.97 -1.43 12.84
N ALA A 119 -0.74 -1.74 13.25
CA ALA A 119 -0.03 -1.06 14.30
C ALA A 119 1.42 -0.83 13.87
N GLY A 120 1.96 0.34 14.14
CA GLY A 120 3.30 0.68 13.70
C GLY A 120 3.76 2.07 14.10
N ILE A 121 4.78 2.53 13.40
CA ILE A 121 5.41 3.84 13.64
C ILE A 121 5.13 4.75 12.44
N MET A 122 4.67 5.93 12.75
CA MET A 122 4.43 7.00 11.80
C MET A 122 5.47 8.10 11.98
N TYR A 123 5.91 8.70 10.89
CA TYR A 123 6.71 9.92 10.87
C TYR A 123 6.06 10.94 9.95
N GLY A 124 6.06 12.23 10.34
CA GLY A 124 5.61 13.30 9.44
C GLY A 124 4.86 14.45 10.09
N TYR A 125 4.42 14.34 11.34
CA TYR A 125 3.85 15.46 12.09
C TYR A 125 4.97 16.23 12.80
N VAL A 126 5.69 17.04 12.02
CA VAL A 126 6.81 17.87 12.51
C VAL A 126 6.35 19.31 12.80
N ALA A 127 7.21 20.11 13.41
CA ALA A 127 6.90 21.51 13.72
C ALA A 127 6.27 22.26 12.53
N PRO A 128 5.23 23.07 12.77
CA PRO A 128 4.61 23.44 14.05
C PRO A 128 3.47 22.49 14.51
N TYR A 129 3.29 21.32 13.89
CA TYR A 129 2.12 20.43 14.08
C TYR A 129 2.42 19.19 14.94
N GLU A 130 3.53 19.20 15.70
CA GLU A 130 3.94 18.06 16.53
C GLU A 130 2.89 17.68 17.58
N ASN A 131 2.19 18.67 18.13
CA ASN A 131 1.15 18.48 19.16
C ASN A 131 -0.22 18.05 18.61
N LYS A 132 -0.34 17.78 17.31
CA LYS A 132 -1.61 17.39 16.68
C LYS A 132 -1.89 15.89 16.70
N VAL A 133 -0.89 15.09 17.04
CA VAL A 133 -1.04 13.64 17.23
C VAL A 133 -0.49 13.23 18.60
N PRO A 134 -1.13 12.28 19.28
CA PRO A 134 -0.69 11.82 20.59
C PRO A 134 0.66 11.11 20.50
N LEU A 135 1.43 11.17 21.58
CA LEU A 135 2.73 10.49 21.73
C LEU A 135 3.75 10.85 20.63
N ASN A 136 3.62 12.02 20.04
CA ASN A 136 4.57 12.50 19.04
C ASN A 136 5.85 12.99 19.70
N TYR A 137 6.97 12.46 19.24
CA TYR A 137 8.31 12.91 19.63
C TYR A 137 9.12 13.21 18.37
N HIS A 138 9.37 14.50 18.13
CA HIS A 138 10.10 14.99 16.94
C HIS A 138 9.58 14.43 15.61
N GLY A 139 8.26 14.35 15.44
CA GLY A 139 7.59 13.84 14.24
C GLY A 139 7.38 12.33 14.23
N ILE A 140 7.91 11.59 15.19
CA ILE A 140 7.73 10.14 15.31
C ILE A 140 6.62 9.85 16.31
N ASN A 141 5.63 9.06 15.93
CA ASN A 141 4.55 8.64 16.81
C ASN A 141 4.08 7.21 16.52
N PRO A 142 3.67 6.45 17.55
CA PRO A 142 2.98 5.18 17.34
C PRO A 142 1.58 5.42 16.78
N ALA A 143 1.13 4.51 15.94
CA ALA A 143 -0.22 4.57 15.41
C ALA A 143 -0.85 3.18 15.34
N VAL A 144 -2.15 3.12 15.65
CA VAL A 144 -2.99 1.93 15.44
C VAL A 144 -4.17 2.36 14.58
N ILE A 145 -4.33 1.70 13.42
CA ILE A 145 -5.34 2.06 12.44
C ILE A 145 -6.23 0.85 12.16
N PRO A 146 -7.42 0.78 12.77
CA PRO A 146 -8.44 -0.17 12.37
C PRO A 146 -9.10 0.25 11.06
N SER A 147 -9.57 -0.73 10.31
CA SER A 147 -10.36 -0.51 9.10
C SER A 147 -11.37 -1.62 8.89
N VAL A 148 -12.41 -1.30 8.14
CA VAL A 148 -13.41 -2.25 7.64
C VAL A 148 -13.42 -2.14 6.13
N GLY A 149 -13.49 -3.29 5.44
CA GLY A 149 -13.47 -3.33 3.99
C GLY A 149 -14.49 -4.30 3.41
N TYR A 150 -14.79 -4.08 2.15
CA TYR A 150 -15.66 -4.92 1.34
C TYR A 150 -14.94 -5.34 0.05
N LYS A 151 -14.85 -6.65 -0.21
CA LYS A 151 -14.28 -7.22 -1.42
C LYS A 151 -15.27 -7.04 -2.57
N LEU A 152 -14.89 -6.30 -3.59
CA LEU A 152 -15.67 -6.09 -4.82
C LEU A 152 -15.44 -7.26 -5.79
N SER A 153 -14.22 -7.80 -5.79
CA SER A 153 -13.78 -8.92 -6.61
C SER A 153 -12.74 -9.75 -5.84
N PRO A 154 -12.20 -10.86 -6.40
CA PRO A 154 -11.07 -11.57 -5.80
C PRO A 154 -9.82 -10.70 -5.58
N HIS A 155 -9.65 -9.64 -6.37
CA HIS A 155 -8.49 -8.77 -6.33
C HIS A 155 -8.77 -7.38 -5.76
N ASP A 156 -10.01 -6.91 -5.79
CA ASP A 156 -10.33 -5.51 -5.55
C ASP A 156 -11.18 -5.35 -4.28
N SER A 157 -10.90 -4.34 -3.51
CA SER A 157 -11.63 -3.99 -2.29
C SER A 157 -11.78 -2.49 -2.10
N VAL A 158 -12.80 -2.10 -1.35
CA VAL A 158 -12.92 -0.76 -0.79
C VAL A 158 -12.83 -0.86 0.73
N GLN A 159 -12.21 0.14 1.35
CA GLN A 159 -11.96 0.14 2.78
C GLN A 159 -12.22 1.50 3.39
N VAL A 160 -12.71 1.51 4.61
CA VAL A 160 -12.80 2.70 5.46
C VAL A 160 -11.83 2.51 6.62
N LYS A 161 -10.85 3.39 6.73
CA LYS A 161 -9.84 3.37 7.79
C LYS A 161 -10.21 4.44 8.84
N PHE A 162 -10.11 4.07 10.11
CA PHE A 162 -10.42 4.95 11.23
C PHE A 162 -9.12 5.58 11.74
N LEU A 163 -8.98 6.89 11.54
CA LEU A 163 -7.82 7.64 11.98
C LEU A 163 -8.08 8.22 13.38
N GLY A 164 -8.14 7.32 14.36
CA GLY A 164 -8.55 7.65 15.73
C GLY A 164 -9.95 8.27 15.75
N THR A 165 -10.11 9.34 16.55
CA THR A 165 -11.34 10.14 16.62
C THR A 165 -11.33 11.35 15.68
N ALA A 166 -10.33 11.48 14.81
CA ALA A 166 -10.13 12.68 14.00
C ALA A 166 -10.76 12.57 12.61
N ALA A 167 -10.69 11.40 11.96
CA ALA A 167 -11.08 11.30 10.56
C ALA A 167 -11.41 9.86 10.13
N LEU A 168 -12.15 9.77 9.01
CA LEU A 168 -12.34 8.56 8.22
C LEU A 168 -11.62 8.69 6.88
N MET A 169 -10.83 7.69 6.51
CA MET A 169 -10.16 7.65 5.23
C MET A 169 -10.77 6.55 4.36
N PHE A 170 -11.16 6.93 3.14
CA PHE A 170 -11.73 6.02 2.15
C PHE A 170 -10.66 5.58 1.17
N SER A 171 -10.51 4.29 0.97
CA SER A 171 -9.45 3.74 0.13
C SER A 171 -9.93 2.59 -0.74
N TYR A 172 -9.25 2.43 -1.85
CA TYR A 172 -9.36 1.29 -2.76
C TYR A 172 -8.07 0.47 -2.65
N GLY A 173 -8.21 -0.85 -2.53
CA GLY A 173 -7.12 -1.80 -2.48
C GLY A 173 -7.19 -2.78 -3.64
N ARG A 174 -6.03 -3.08 -4.25
CA ARG A 174 -5.87 -4.10 -5.29
C ARG A 174 -4.80 -5.09 -4.89
N GLN A 175 -5.19 -6.37 -4.83
CA GLN A 175 -4.33 -7.50 -4.52
C GLN A 175 -3.69 -8.08 -5.79
N PHE A 176 -2.43 -8.54 -5.68
CA PHE A 176 -1.63 -9.15 -6.76
C PHE A 176 -0.73 -10.27 -6.24
#